data_22328d0f28f6f5a9b809f37a1d2abd51
#
_entry.id   22328d0f28f6f5a9b809f37a1d2abd51
#
_cell.length_a   1.000
_cell.length_b   1.000
_cell.length_c   1.000
_cell.angle_alpha   90.00
_cell.angle_beta   90.00
_cell.angle_gamma   90.00
#
_symmetry.space_group_name_H-M   'P 1'
#
loop_
_entity.id
_entity.type
_entity.pdbx_description
1 polymer ?
#
loop_
_entity_poly.entity_id
_entity_poly.type
_entity_poly.pdbx_seq_one_letter_code
_entity_poly.pdbx_strand_id
1 'polypeptide(L)'
;VERYDPVKNRWESVAPLNVPRRALAAVTLPDGIYAIGGFDGENYLSTVERYDELRNEWIFVGSMNYPRCTFSAVASIDFQNIYVFGGFDNGPLKSVEK
;
A
#
# COMPACT_ATOMS: atom_id res chain seq x y z
N VAL A 1 -2.64 1.18 11.94
CA VAL A 1 -1.38 0.48 11.61
C VAL A 1 -0.64 0.19 12.89
N GLU A 2 -0.12 -1.02 12.99
CA GLU A 2 0.64 -1.46 14.15
C GLU A 2 2.00 -1.98 13.68
N ARG A 3 3.01 -1.79 14.52
CA ARG A 3 4.36 -2.26 14.27
C ARG A 3 4.77 -3.23 15.38
N TYR A 4 5.33 -4.38 14.99
CA TYR A 4 5.89 -5.31 15.95
C TYR A 4 7.37 -5.00 16.22
N ASP A 5 7.71 -4.88 17.50
CA ASP A 5 9.09 -4.71 17.95
C ASP A 5 9.59 -6.07 18.48
N PRO A 6 10.47 -6.77 17.73
CA PRO A 6 10.95 -8.09 18.16
C PRO A 6 11.86 -8.05 19.38
N VAL A 7 12.51 -6.93 19.65
CA VAL A 7 13.36 -6.78 20.85
C VAL A 7 12.52 -6.71 22.11
N LYS A 8 11.44 -5.91 22.05
CA LYS A 8 10.51 -5.76 23.18
C LYS A 8 9.39 -6.80 23.17
N ASN A 9 9.27 -7.57 22.08
CA ASN A 9 8.21 -8.55 21.87
C ASN A 9 6.83 -7.95 22.11
N ARG A 10 6.55 -6.83 21.46
CA ARG A 10 5.23 -6.19 21.57
C ARG A 10 4.88 -5.42 20.32
N TRP A 11 3.58 -5.21 20.15
CA TRP A 11 3.00 -4.40 19.08
C TRP A 11 2.80 -2.97 19.57
N GLU A 12 3.11 -2.02 18.73
CA GLU A 12 2.95 -0.59 19.02
C GLU A 12 2.12 0.05 17.91
N SER A 13 1.17 0.90 18.28
CA SER A 13 0.44 1.67 17.29
C SER A 13 1.32 2.75 16.69
N VAL A 14 1.25 2.89 15.37
CA VAL A 14 1.88 4.00 14.65
C VAL A 14 0.78 4.79 13.94
N ALA A 15 1.14 5.86 13.23
CA ALA A 15 0.16 6.74 12.59
C ALA A 15 -0.81 5.92 11.72
N PRO A 16 -2.11 6.22 11.76
CA PRO A 16 -3.08 5.58 10.87
C PRO A 16 -2.89 6.07 9.44
N LEU A 17 -3.30 5.24 8.48
CA LEU A 17 -3.39 5.66 7.08
C LEU A 17 -4.33 6.87 6.94
N ASN A 18 -4.09 7.72 5.95
CA ASN A 18 -4.98 8.86 5.68
C ASN A 18 -6.35 8.40 5.19
N VAL A 19 -6.42 7.26 4.53
CA VAL A 19 -7.67 6.68 4.02
C VAL A 19 -7.78 5.26 4.56
N PRO A 20 -8.95 4.88 5.12
CA PRO A 20 -9.16 3.47 5.50
C PRO A 20 -9.08 2.59 4.24
N ARG A 21 -8.32 1.51 4.33
CA ARG A 21 -8.11 0.61 3.19
C ARG A 21 -8.16 -0.83 3.66
N ARG A 22 -8.98 -1.64 3.02
CA ARG A 22 -8.89 -3.08 3.16
C ARG A 22 -8.53 -3.69 1.81
N ALA A 23 -8.04 -4.92 1.81
CA ALA A 23 -7.64 -5.62 0.59
C ALA A 23 -6.65 -4.80 -0.25
N LEU A 24 -5.80 -4.03 0.41
CA LEU A 24 -4.71 -3.28 -0.19
C LEU A 24 -3.50 -4.17 -0.39
N ALA A 25 -2.51 -3.67 -1.11
CA ALA A 25 -1.19 -4.27 -1.16
C ALA A 25 -0.17 -3.36 -0.48
N ALA A 26 0.87 -3.95 0.08
CA ALA A 26 1.96 -3.21 0.71
C ALA A 26 3.30 -3.68 0.15
N VAL A 27 4.19 -2.73 -0.09
CA VAL A 27 5.53 -3.00 -0.62
C VAL A 27 6.52 -2.10 0.10
N THR A 28 7.71 -2.61 0.37
CA THR A 28 8.81 -1.83 0.95
C THR A 28 9.79 -1.45 -0.14
N LEU A 29 10.09 -0.16 -0.23
CA LEU A 29 11.19 0.39 -1.00
C LEU A 29 12.19 1.04 -0.03
N PRO A 30 13.39 1.43 -0.50
CA PRO A 30 14.36 2.03 0.42
C PRO A 30 13.87 3.27 1.15
N ASP A 31 12.94 4.03 0.58
CA ASP A 31 12.42 5.25 1.17
C ASP A 31 11.16 5.06 2.03
N GLY A 32 10.69 3.83 2.21
CA GLY A 32 9.56 3.58 3.09
C GLY A 32 8.66 2.44 2.68
N ILE A 33 7.56 2.31 3.40
CA ILE A 33 6.53 1.30 3.15
C ILE A 33 5.40 1.96 2.36
N TYR A 34 5.00 1.33 1.25
CA TYR A 34 3.93 1.84 0.39
C TYR A 34 2.67 1.04 0.63
N ALA A 35 1.57 1.73 0.90
CA ALA A 35 0.23 1.16 1.00
C ALA A 35 -0.53 1.56 -0.27
N ILE A 36 -0.98 0.57 -1.02
CA ILE A 36 -1.42 0.74 -2.41
C ILE A 36 -2.85 0.28 -2.57
N GLY A 37 -3.71 1.15 -3.11
CA GLY A 37 -5.06 0.79 -3.49
C GLY A 37 -5.92 0.28 -2.35
N GLY A 38 -6.77 -0.68 -2.66
CA GLY A 38 -7.70 -1.29 -1.71
C GLY A 38 -9.11 -0.79 -1.86
N PHE A 39 -9.90 -0.96 -0.81
CA PHE A 39 -11.32 -0.57 -0.78
C PHE A 39 -11.61 0.13 0.54
N ASP A 40 -12.25 1.28 0.49
CA ASP A 40 -12.50 2.09 1.70
C ASP A 40 -13.88 1.83 2.33
N GLY A 41 -14.65 0.91 1.78
CA GLY A 41 -16.02 0.63 2.21
C GLY A 41 -17.07 1.14 1.22
N GLU A 42 -16.70 2.08 0.35
CA GLU A 42 -17.58 2.65 -0.67
C GLU A 42 -16.95 2.61 -2.05
N ASN A 43 -15.65 2.89 -2.13
CA ASN A 43 -14.95 3.02 -3.41
C ASN A 43 -13.72 2.14 -3.48
N TYR A 44 -13.43 1.64 -4.68
CA TYR A 44 -12.13 1.05 -4.99
C TYR A 44 -11.12 2.18 -5.14
N LEU A 45 -9.93 1.98 -4.60
CA LEU A 45 -8.92 3.03 -4.48
C LEU A 45 -7.79 2.84 -5.49
N SER A 46 -7.34 3.95 -6.06
CA SER A 46 -6.13 3.99 -6.88
C SER A 46 -4.98 4.67 -6.15
N THR A 47 -5.23 5.36 -5.06
CA THR A 47 -4.25 6.16 -4.36
C THR A 47 -3.21 5.30 -3.65
N VAL A 48 -2.02 5.88 -3.47
CA VAL A 48 -0.87 5.25 -2.83
C VAL A 48 -0.37 6.17 -1.72
N GLU A 49 -0.13 5.61 -0.54
CA GLU A 49 0.44 6.32 0.59
C GLU A 49 1.78 5.69 0.94
N ARG A 50 2.75 6.52 1.33
CA ARG A 50 4.05 6.07 1.81
C ARG A 50 4.23 6.46 3.28
N TYR A 51 4.70 5.51 4.09
CA TYR A 51 5.00 5.77 5.49
C TYR A 51 6.39 6.39 5.64
N ASP A 52 6.43 7.53 6.31
CA ASP A 52 7.66 8.19 6.72
C ASP A 52 7.94 7.84 8.18
N GLU A 53 8.90 6.94 8.41
CA GLU A 53 9.21 6.47 9.76
C GLU A 53 9.74 7.57 10.67
N LEU A 54 10.52 8.50 10.14
CA LEU A 54 11.12 9.56 10.93
C LEU A 54 10.07 10.52 11.49
N ARG A 55 9.01 10.77 10.72
CA ARG A 55 7.94 11.69 11.10
C ARG A 55 6.73 10.97 11.65
N ASN A 56 6.68 9.64 11.55
CA ASN A 56 5.51 8.84 11.92
C ASN A 56 4.25 9.37 11.25
N GLU A 57 4.28 9.47 9.92
CA GLU A 57 3.13 9.93 9.14
C GLU A 57 3.06 9.26 7.79
N TRP A 58 1.85 9.18 7.24
CA TRP A 58 1.60 8.67 5.89
C TRP A 58 1.41 9.84 4.93
N ILE A 59 2.02 9.76 3.76
CA ILE A 59 2.03 10.80 2.75
C ILE A 59 1.48 10.23 1.46
N PHE A 60 0.52 10.92 0.84
CA PHE A 60 0.07 10.56 -0.50
C PHE A 60 1.21 10.84 -1.49
N VAL A 61 1.57 9.82 -2.28
CA VAL A 61 2.69 9.92 -3.20
C VAL A 61 2.30 9.72 -4.66
N GLY A 62 1.07 9.27 -4.93
CA GLY A 62 0.61 9.07 -6.28
C GLY A 62 -0.62 8.20 -6.36
N SER A 63 -0.94 7.80 -7.58
CA SER A 63 -2.08 6.92 -7.84
C SER A 63 -1.73 5.96 -8.97
N MET A 64 -2.30 4.77 -8.92
CA MET A 64 -2.33 3.87 -10.07
C MET A 64 -3.23 4.45 -11.16
N ASN A 65 -3.12 3.95 -12.37
CA ASN A 65 -4.02 4.35 -13.45
C ASN A 65 -5.45 3.83 -13.23
N TYR A 66 -5.57 2.67 -12.58
CA TYR A 66 -6.86 2.04 -12.31
C TYR A 66 -7.00 1.71 -10.83
N PRO A 67 -8.17 1.97 -10.22
CA PRO A 67 -8.44 1.52 -8.86
C PRO A 67 -8.41 0.00 -8.82
N ARG A 68 -7.91 -0.57 -7.73
CA ARG A 68 -7.95 -2.04 -7.54
C ARG A 68 -7.81 -2.42 -6.09
N CYS A 69 -8.44 -3.52 -5.74
CA CYS A 69 -8.25 -4.18 -4.47
C CYS A 69 -7.93 -5.66 -4.70
N THR A 70 -7.55 -6.37 -3.65
CA THR A 70 -7.27 -7.82 -3.71
C THR A 70 -6.30 -8.15 -4.82
N PHE A 71 -5.19 -7.42 -4.91
CA PHE A 71 -4.18 -7.58 -5.95
C PHE A 71 -2.81 -7.86 -5.29
N SER A 72 -1.82 -8.12 -6.12
CA SER A 72 -0.45 -8.32 -5.67
C SER A 72 0.44 -7.18 -6.14
N ALA A 73 1.47 -6.89 -5.35
CA ALA A 73 2.46 -5.90 -5.69
C ALA A 73 3.85 -6.40 -5.31
N VAL A 74 4.84 -6.05 -6.10
CA VAL A 74 6.25 -6.38 -5.83
C VAL A 74 7.12 -5.20 -6.20
N ALA A 75 8.26 -5.09 -5.51
CA ALA A 75 9.31 -4.16 -5.89
C ALA A 75 10.13 -4.76 -7.03
N SER A 76 10.63 -3.91 -7.93
CA SER A 76 11.57 -4.35 -8.98
C SER A 76 12.92 -4.76 -8.36
N ILE A 77 13.74 -5.47 -9.13
CA ILE A 77 15.05 -5.95 -8.66
C ILE A 77 15.94 -4.80 -8.17
N ASP A 78 15.88 -3.64 -8.82
CA ASP A 78 16.66 -2.45 -8.44
C ASP A 78 15.98 -1.61 -7.35
N PHE A 79 14.80 -2.02 -6.87
CA PHE A 79 14.01 -1.32 -5.87
C PHE A 79 13.64 0.12 -6.25
N GLN A 80 13.52 0.41 -7.54
CA GLN A 80 13.13 1.73 -8.02
C GLN A 80 11.71 1.78 -8.56
N ASN A 81 11.08 0.64 -8.75
CA ASN A 81 9.72 0.56 -9.27
C ASN A 81 8.89 -0.43 -8.47
N ILE A 82 7.58 -0.25 -8.54
CA ILE A 82 6.59 -1.19 -7.99
C ILE A 82 5.73 -1.67 -9.14
N TYR A 83 5.54 -2.98 -9.24
CA TYR A 83 4.61 -3.60 -10.18
C TYR A 83 3.39 -4.08 -9.44
N VAL A 84 2.20 -3.80 -9.98
CA VAL A 84 0.94 -4.30 -9.43
C VAL A 84 0.24 -5.17 -10.46
N PHE A 85 -0.39 -6.23 -10.00
CA PHE A 85 -0.93 -7.28 -10.86
C PHE A 85 -2.38 -7.55 -10.54
N GLY A 86 -3.26 -7.42 -11.54
CA GLY A 86 -4.62 -7.90 -11.47
C GLY A 86 -5.46 -7.25 -10.38
N GLY A 87 -6.19 -8.09 -9.66
CA GLY A 87 -7.08 -7.65 -8.60
C GLY A 87 -8.52 -7.47 -9.06
N PHE A 88 -9.23 -6.56 -8.43
CA PHE A 88 -10.66 -6.42 -8.60
C PHE A 88 -11.08 -4.93 -8.56
N ASP A 89 -11.91 -4.53 -9.53
CA ASP A 89 -12.61 -3.24 -9.55
C ASP A 89 -13.96 -3.48 -10.23
N ASN A 90 -14.99 -3.86 -9.44
CA ASN A 90 -16.30 -4.31 -9.92
C ASN A 90 -16.21 -5.51 -10.88
N GLY A 91 -15.10 -6.23 -10.88
CA GLY A 91 -14.85 -7.40 -11.70
C GLY A 91 -13.37 -7.71 -11.68
N PRO A 92 -12.96 -8.93 -12.07
CA PRO A 92 -11.54 -9.29 -12.06
C PRO A 92 -10.76 -8.50 -13.11
N LEU A 93 -9.52 -8.16 -12.77
CA LEU A 93 -8.59 -7.41 -13.62
C LEU A 93 -7.45 -8.32 -14.07
N LYS A 94 -6.95 -8.08 -15.27
CA LYS A 94 -5.77 -8.77 -15.79
C LYS A 94 -4.63 -7.84 -16.13
N SER A 95 -4.82 -6.52 -15.95
CA SER A 95 -3.79 -5.54 -16.25
C SER A 95 -2.68 -5.55 -15.22
N VAL A 96 -1.51 -5.11 -15.66
CA VAL A 96 -0.31 -4.92 -14.83
C VAL A 96 0.11 -3.47 -14.96
N GLU A 97 0.46 -2.83 -13.85
CA GLU A 97 0.95 -1.45 -13.83
C GLU A 97 2.30 -1.39 -13.13
N LYS A 98 3.08 -0.42 -13.55
CA LYS A 98 4.41 -0.19 -13.00
C LYS A 98 4.54 1.22 -12.43
#